data_e53fd1a8fd8492afe3e65e9485fb6068
#
_entry.id   e53fd1a8fd8492afe3e65e9485fb6068
#
_cell.length_a   1.000
_cell.length_b   1.000
_cell.length_c   1.000
_cell.angle_alpha   90.00
_cell.angle_beta   90.00
_cell.angle_gamma   90.00
#
_symmetry.space_group_name_H-M   'P 1'
#
loop_
_entity.id
_entity.type
_entity.pdbx_description
1 polymer ?
#
loop_
_entity_poly.entity_id
_entity_poly.type
_entity_poly.pdbx_seq_one_letter_code
_entity_poly.pdbx_strand_id
1 'polypeptide(L)'
;MASGLPGELLLSTRNPHKLREFARLLAPVGIELVPLPESVVLPPEEGETFEDNALPKARAAAAATGRVAIADDSGIEAQALGGRPGVRSARYASDHAGDQENLAKLLAEAPTGSALRYVCALAWVDPVADAEHVVFGRCTGTLAARPAGEGGFGYDPAFVPDPPEGGGDELRGRTMAQLGDAEKDAISHRGRAVRALVEWLAER
;
A
#
# COMPACT_ATOMS: atom_id res chain seq x y z
N MET A 1 -30.20 -10.24 -3.99
CA MET A 1 -29.86 -8.81 -3.94
C MET A 1 -28.44 -8.70 -4.48
N ALA A 2 -28.23 -7.91 -5.53
CA ALA A 2 -26.89 -7.71 -6.05
C ALA A 2 -25.99 -7.15 -4.92
N SER A 3 -24.79 -7.71 -4.76
CA SER A 3 -23.81 -7.17 -3.82
C SER A 3 -23.64 -5.68 -4.12
N GLY A 4 -23.76 -4.82 -3.11
CA GLY A 4 -23.63 -3.36 -3.26
C GLY A 4 -22.23 -2.88 -3.65
N LEU A 5 -21.32 -3.78 -4.04
CA LEU A 5 -19.97 -3.46 -4.48
C LEU A 5 -19.98 -2.93 -5.92
N PRO A 6 -19.16 -1.91 -6.24
CA PRO A 6 -19.01 -1.43 -7.60
C PRO A 6 -18.36 -2.51 -8.48
N GLY A 7 -18.80 -2.63 -9.74
CA GLY A 7 -18.20 -3.59 -10.68
C GLY A 7 -16.79 -3.20 -11.13
N GLU A 8 -16.43 -1.91 -11.03
CA GLU A 8 -15.12 -1.39 -11.42
C GLU A 8 -14.68 -0.23 -10.52
N LEU A 9 -13.36 -0.05 -10.36
CA LEU A 9 -12.72 1.09 -9.70
C LEU A 9 -11.54 1.58 -10.53
N LEU A 10 -11.40 2.89 -10.68
CA LEU A 10 -10.23 3.52 -11.27
C LEU A 10 -9.11 3.59 -10.23
N LEU A 11 -7.94 3.01 -10.51
CA LEU A 11 -6.78 3.10 -9.60
C LEU A 11 -5.85 4.24 -10.01
N SER A 12 -5.76 5.24 -9.15
CA SER A 12 -4.94 6.44 -9.35
C SER A 12 -3.48 6.20 -8.95
N THR A 13 -2.76 5.43 -9.78
CA THR A 13 -1.33 5.16 -9.59
C THR A 13 -0.61 5.00 -10.93
N ARG A 14 0.68 5.36 -10.97
CA ARG A 14 1.61 5.05 -12.06
C ARG A 14 2.58 3.93 -11.70
N ASN A 15 2.52 3.43 -10.47
CA ASN A 15 3.39 2.35 -10.00
C ASN A 15 2.86 0.98 -10.46
N PRO A 16 3.60 0.25 -11.34
CA PRO A 16 3.13 -1.02 -11.88
C PRO A 16 3.06 -2.13 -10.81
N HIS A 17 3.85 -2.05 -9.74
CA HIS A 17 3.79 -3.00 -8.64
C HIS A 17 2.49 -2.83 -7.85
N LYS A 18 2.12 -1.59 -7.52
CA LYS A 18 0.84 -1.29 -6.88
C LYS A 18 -0.35 -1.74 -7.74
N LEU A 19 -0.32 -1.47 -9.04
CA LEU A 19 -1.39 -1.88 -9.95
C LEU A 19 -1.60 -3.41 -9.92
N ARG A 20 -0.51 -4.20 -9.98
CA ARG A 20 -0.60 -5.66 -9.90
C ARG A 20 -1.17 -6.16 -8.57
N GLU A 21 -0.70 -5.60 -7.44
CA GLU A 21 -1.18 -6.00 -6.11
C GLU A 21 -2.65 -5.67 -5.91
N PHE A 22 -3.10 -4.45 -6.25
CA PHE A 22 -4.50 -4.07 -6.13
C PHE A 22 -5.41 -4.89 -7.05
N ALA A 23 -4.99 -5.18 -8.29
CA ALA A 23 -5.75 -6.03 -9.21
C ALA A 23 -5.96 -7.43 -8.61
N ARG A 24 -4.91 -8.03 -8.05
CA ARG A 24 -4.98 -9.35 -7.41
C ARG A 24 -5.86 -9.35 -6.16
N LEU A 25 -5.82 -8.27 -5.36
CA LEU A 25 -6.61 -8.13 -4.13
C LEU A 25 -8.11 -7.91 -4.39
N LEU A 26 -8.47 -7.22 -5.47
CA LEU A 26 -9.86 -6.86 -5.78
C LEU A 26 -10.58 -7.90 -6.68
N ALA A 27 -9.84 -8.65 -7.48
CA ALA A 27 -10.41 -9.67 -8.36
C ALA A 27 -11.29 -10.72 -7.65
N PRO A 28 -10.92 -11.24 -6.46
CA PRO A 28 -11.75 -12.23 -5.76
C PRO A 28 -13.13 -11.72 -5.31
N VAL A 29 -13.29 -10.40 -5.17
CA VAL A 29 -14.56 -9.77 -4.80
C VAL A 29 -15.32 -9.23 -6.00
N GLY A 30 -14.85 -9.51 -7.23
CA GLY A 30 -15.54 -9.15 -8.47
C GLY A 30 -15.40 -7.68 -8.86
N ILE A 31 -14.41 -6.96 -8.32
CA ILE A 31 -14.12 -5.57 -8.70
C ILE A 31 -12.99 -5.55 -9.71
N GLU A 32 -13.27 -5.03 -10.91
CA GLU A 32 -12.27 -4.82 -11.94
C GLU A 32 -11.52 -3.50 -11.72
N LEU A 33 -10.19 -3.52 -11.85
CA LEU A 33 -9.39 -2.30 -11.80
C LEU A 33 -9.22 -1.69 -13.19
N VAL A 34 -9.59 -0.44 -13.30
CA VAL A 34 -9.32 0.40 -14.48
C VAL A 34 -8.02 1.18 -14.22
N PRO A 35 -7.02 1.07 -15.11
CA PRO A 35 -5.79 1.83 -14.96
C PRO A 35 -6.01 3.33 -15.21
N LEU A 36 -5.18 4.15 -14.57
CA LEU A 36 -5.23 5.60 -14.72
C LEU A 36 -4.88 6.01 -16.17
N PRO A 37 -5.77 6.77 -16.88
CA PRO A 37 -5.46 7.29 -18.21
C PRO A 37 -4.19 8.14 -18.22
N GLU A 38 -3.40 8.07 -19.29
CA GLU A 38 -2.14 8.82 -19.42
C GLU A 38 -2.35 10.34 -19.34
N SER A 39 -3.50 10.82 -19.81
CA SER A 39 -3.87 12.24 -19.80
C SER A 39 -4.13 12.82 -18.41
N VAL A 40 -4.34 11.98 -17.40
CA VAL A 40 -4.60 12.46 -16.03
C VAL A 40 -3.30 12.85 -15.35
N VAL A 41 -3.19 14.10 -14.94
CA VAL A 41 -2.06 14.61 -14.16
C VAL A 41 -2.37 14.46 -12.68
N LEU A 42 -1.50 13.75 -11.97
CA LEU A 42 -1.63 13.60 -10.52
C LEU A 42 -0.93 14.76 -9.79
N PRO A 43 -1.49 15.20 -8.65
CA PRO A 43 -0.83 16.19 -7.81
C PRO A 43 0.48 15.64 -7.23
N PRO A 44 1.43 16.52 -6.87
CA PRO A 44 2.65 16.11 -6.17
C PRO A 44 2.31 15.57 -4.77
N GLU A 45 3.13 14.63 -4.28
CA GLU A 45 3.00 14.04 -2.94
C GLU A 45 3.82 14.86 -1.93
N GLU A 46 3.25 15.99 -1.47
CA GLU A 46 3.88 16.93 -0.54
C GLU A 46 3.21 16.91 0.85
N GLY A 47 2.23 16.03 1.06
CA GLY A 47 1.53 15.87 2.32
C GLY A 47 2.41 15.34 3.44
N GLU A 48 2.05 15.70 4.68
CA GLU A 48 2.75 15.24 5.88
C GLU A 48 2.27 13.85 6.35
N THR A 49 1.10 13.42 5.89
CA THR A 49 0.53 12.10 6.17
C THR A 49 0.27 11.31 4.89
N PHE A 50 0.12 10.00 5.02
CA PHE A 50 -0.26 9.14 3.90
C PHE A 50 -1.66 9.49 3.35
N GLU A 51 -2.58 9.94 4.19
CA GLU A 51 -3.91 10.40 3.77
C GLU A 51 -3.82 11.68 2.93
N ASP A 52 -3.01 12.66 3.37
CA ASP A 52 -2.79 13.92 2.65
C ASP A 52 -2.22 13.71 1.24
N ASN A 53 -1.57 12.58 0.99
CA ASN A 53 -1.09 12.23 -0.34
C ASN A 53 -2.08 11.35 -1.11
N ALA A 54 -2.77 10.42 -0.46
CA ALA A 54 -3.70 9.50 -1.13
C ALA A 54 -4.96 10.22 -1.63
N LEU A 55 -5.61 11.01 -0.77
CA LEU A 55 -6.89 11.62 -1.06
C LEU A 55 -6.86 12.60 -2.25
N PRO A 56 -5.87 13.52 -2.37
CA PRO A 56 -5.78 14.39 -3.53
C PRO A 56 -5.59 13.62 -4.85
N LYS A 57 -4.87 12.49 -4.85
CA LYS A 57 -4.70 11.65 -6.04
C LYS A 57 -6.02 11.01 -6.48
N ALA A 58 -6.81 10.50 -5.52
CA ALA A 58 -8.13 9.93 -5.82
C ALA A 58 -9.08 11.01 -6.36
N ARG A 59 -9.13 12.19 -5.74
CA ARG A 59 -9.93 13.35 -6.17
C ARG A 59 -9.56 13.79 -7.60
N ALA A 60 -8.27 13.93 -7.90
CA ALA A 60 -7.80 14.32 -9.23
C ALA A 60 -8.21 13.32 -10.31
N ALA A 61 -8.09 12.02 -10.03
CA ALA A 61 -8.50 10.97 -10.95
C ALA A 61 -10.03 10.94 -11.14
N ALA A 62 -10.80 11.03 -10.06
CA ALA A 62 -12.26 11.07 -10.10
C ALA A 62 -12.77 12.30 -10.88
N ALA A 63 -12.24 13.49 -10.60
CA ALA A 63 -12.62 14.73 -11.28
C ALA A 63 -12.29 14.69 -12.78
N ALA A 64 -11.12 14.16 -13.16
CA ALA A 64 -10.69 14.10 -14.55
C ALA A 64 -11.45 13.07 -15.39
N THR A 65 -12.02 12.02 -14.78
CA THR A 65 -12.62 10.90 -15.50
C THR A 65 -14.14 10.75 -15.29
N GLY A 66 -14.70 11.41 -14.28
CA GLY A 66 -16.09 11.22 -13.87
C GLY A 66 -16.37 9.83 -13.26
N ARG A 67 -15.34 9.06 -12.90
CA ARG A 67 -15.44 7.69 -12.39
C ARG A 67 -15.12 7.62 -10.91
N VAL A 68 -15.67 6.62 -10.25
CA VAL A 68 -15.24 6.28 -8.88
C VAL A 68 -13.76 5.88 -8.91
N ALA A 69 -12.95 6.56 -8.11
CA ALA A 69 -11.52 6.37 -8.09
C ALA A 69 -11.00 5.99 -6.69
N ILE A 70 -9.98 5.16 -6.68
CA ILE A 70 -9.19 4.87 -5.49
C ILE A 70 -7.73 5.29 -5.70
N ALA A 71 -7.07 5.69 -4.63
CA ALA A 71 -5.63 5.96 -4.63
C ALA A 71 -5.03 5.52 -3.31
N ASP A 72 -3.80 5.00 -3.35
CA ASP A 72 -3.06 4.74 -2.13
C ASP A 72 -1.86 5.67 -2.00
N ASP A 73 -1.55 6.02 -0.77
CA ASP A 73 -0.18 6.33 -0.38
C ASP A 73 0.27 5.38 0.71
N SER A 74 1.48 4.89 0.58
CA SER A 74 1.98 3.81 1.44
C SER A 74 3.47 3.89 1.64
N GLY A 75 3.92 3.48 2.81
CA GLY A 75 5.33 3.48 3.14
C GLY A 75 5.65 2.66 4.38
N ILE A 76 6.93 2.68 4.73
CA ILE A 76 7.45 2.00 5.89
C ILE A 76 7.85 3.01 6.97
N GLU A 77 7.58 2.68 8.20
CA GLU A 77 7.97 3.45 9.37
C GLU A 77 8.88 2.60 10.25
N ALA A 78 10.02 3.13 10.65
CA ALA A 78 10.95 2.51 11.58
C ALA A 78 10.89 3.22 12.93
N GLN A 79 10.54 2.50 14.00
CA GLN A 79 10.43 3.07 15.34
C GLN A 79 11.75 3.69 15.81
N ALA A 80 12.87 3.01 15.55
CA ALA A 80 14.20 3.49 15.91
C ALA A 80 14.60 4.80 15.21
N LEU A 81 13.90 5.17 14.12
CA LEU A 81 14.13 6.40 13.36
C LEU A 81 13.04 7.45 13.57
N GLY A 82 12.20 7.30 14.62
CA GLY A 82 11.10 8.23 14.90
C GLY A 82 10.00 8.22 13.85
N GLY A 83 9.77 7.07 13.20
CA GLY A 83 8.77 6.90 12.14
C GLY A 83 9.28 7.16 10.72
N ARG A 84 10.53 7.62 10.54
CA ARG A 84 11.12 7.74 9.19
C ARG A 84 11.35 6.34 8.57
N PRO A 85 11.28 6.21 7.24
CA PRO A 85 11.04 7.22 6.22
C PRO A 85 9.60 7.73 6.10
N GLY A 86 8.55 6.99 6.56
CA GLY A 86 7.16 7.43 6.51
C GLY A 86 6.70 7.75 5.08
N VAL A 87 6.06 8.90 4.86
CA VAL A 87 5.60 9.37 3.55
C VAL A 87 6.73 9.56 2.52
N ARG A 88 7.99 9.59 2.98
CA ARG A 88 9.15 9.69 2.10
C ARG A 88 9.74 8.34 1.67
N SER A 89 9.02 7.24 1.90
CA SER A 89 9.52 5.88 1.63
C SER A 89 10.02 5.68 0.20
N ALA A 90 9.31 6.19 -0.79
CA ALA A 90 9.71 6.06 -2.19
C ALA A 90 10.93 6.91 -2.59
N ARG A 91 11.30 7.91 -1.77
CA ARG A 91 12.38 8.87 -2.02
C ARG A 91 13.28 9.06 -0.79
N TYR A 92 13.49 7.99 -0.03
CA TYR A 92 14.19 8.05 1.25
C TYR A 92 15.68 8.37 1.10
N ALA A 93 16.35 7.76 0.15
CA ALA A 93 17.77 8.03 -0.10
C ALA A 93 17.97 9.36 -0.86
N SER A 94 17.15 9.61 -1.87
CA SER A 94 17.10 10.86 -2.64
C SER A 94 15.78 10.95 -3.42
N ASP A 95 15.45 12.09 -4.01
CA ASP A 95 14.20 12.29 -4.77
C ASP A 95 14.09 11.38 -6.01
N HIS A 96 15.20 10.82 -6.48
CA HIS A 96 15.26 9.91 -7.64
C HIS A 96 15.79 8.52 -7.27
N ALA A 97 15.82 8.19 -5.99
CA ALA A 97 16.34 6.90 -5.51
C ALA A 97 15.47 5.73 -5.96
N GLY A 98 16.12 4.66 -6.36
CA GLY A 98 15.48 3.37 -6.59
C GLY A 98 15.25 2.59 -5.28
N ASP A 99 14.50 1.48 -5.40
CA ASP A 99 14.17 0.62 -4.27
C ASP A 99 15.41 0.13 -3.51
N GLN A 100 16.46 -0.25 -4.24
CA GLN A 100 17.71 -0.74 -3.63
C GLN A 100 18.44 0.33 -2.81
N GLU A 101 18.46 1.57 -3.28
CA GLU A 101 19.11 2.69 -2.58
C GLU A 101 18.32 3.05 -1.31
N ASN A 102 16.99 3.09 -1.40
CA ASN A 102 16.12 3.33 -0.27
C ASN A 102 16.26 2.25 0.80
N LEU A 103 16.28 0.98 0.39
CA LEU A 103 16.50 -0.16 1.26
C LEU A 103 17.88 -0.13 1.93
N ALA A 104 18.94 0.15 1.16
CA ALA A 104 20.30 0.24 1.68
C ALA A 104 20.41 1.33 2.75
N LYS A 105 19.78 2.48 2.55
CA LYS A 105 19.75 3.56 3.53
C LYS A 105 19.02 3.15 4.82
N LEU A 106 17.88 2.48 4.71
CA LEU A 106 17.15 2.00 5.89
C LEU A 106 18.02 1.02 6.70
N LEU A 107 18.68 0.08 6.03
CA LEU A 107 19.58 -0.90 6.65
C LEU A 107 20.81 -0.25 7.31
N ALA A 108 21.28 0.87 6.78
CA ALA A 108 22.41 1.60 7.35
C ALA A 108 22.03 2.43 8.58
N GLU A 109 20.81 2.94 8.64
CA GLU A 109 20.35 3.87 9.69
C GLU A 109 19.62 3.15 10.85
N ALA A 110 18.86 2.09 10.56
CA ALA A 110 18.08 1.38 11.58
C ALA A 110 18.82 0.12 12.09
N PRO A 111 18.90 -0.08 13.41
CA PRO A 111 19.46 -1.31 13.98
C PRO A 111 18.66 -2.54 13.54
N THR A 112 19.35 -3.65 13.29
CA THR A 112 18.73 -4.96 13.06
C THR A 112 17.74 -5.30 14.18
N GLY A 113 16.58 -5.86 13.83
CA GLY A 113 15.52 -6.19 14.78
C GLY A 113 14.67 -4.99 15.20
N SER A 114 14.95 -3.77 14.69
CA SER A 114 14.10 -2.61 14.95
C SER A 114 12.66 -2.88 14.53
N ALA A 115 11.71 -2.45 15.35
CA ALA A 115 10.31 -2.51 15.01
C ALA A 115 10.02 -1.65 13.78
N LEU A 116 9.36 -2.27 12.81
CA LEU A 116 8.92 -1.67 11.56
C LEU A 116 7.39 -1.75 11.44
N ARG A 117 6.83 -0.83 10.67
CA ARG A 117 5.43 -0.87 10.30
C ARG A 117 5.26 -0.41 8.86
N TYR A 118 4.64 -1.22 8.03
CA TYR A 118 4.07 -0.75 6.79
C TYR A 118 2.71 -0.10 7.04
N VAL A 119 2.44 0.98 6.35
CA VAL A 119 1.16 1.70 6.36
C VAL A 119 0.68 1.90 4.93
N CYS A 120 -0.61 1.73 4.71
CA CYS A 120 -1.32 2.10 3.49
C CYS A 120 -2.52 2.94 3.88
N ALA A 121 -2.60 4.18 3.43
CA ALA A 121 -3.82 4.94 3.36
C ALA A 121 -4.43 4.70 1.97
N LEU A 122 -5.67 4.21 1.92
CA LEU A 122 -6.41 3.94 0.70
C LEU A 122 -7.63 4.85 0.67
N ALA A 123 -7.58 5.86 -0.20
CA ALA A 123 -8.67 6.80 -0.41
C ALA A 123 -9.61 6.30 -1.50
N TRP A 124 -10.89 6.51 -1.32
CA TRP A 124 -11.97 6.28 -2.27
C TRP A 124 -12.75 7.57 -2.49
N VAL A 125 -13.06 7.90 -3.75
CA VAL A 125 -13.80 9.11 -4.12
C VAL A 125 -14.82 8.77 -5.18
N ASP A 126 -16.09 9.13 -4.93
CA ASP A 126 -17.19 9.07 -5.89
C ASP A 126 -17.59 10.50 -6.30
N PRO A 127 -17.28 10.92 -7.53
CA PRO A 127 -17.55 12.28 -7.97
C PRO A 127 -19.04 12.55 -8.27
N VAL A 128 -19.85 11.49 -8.40
CA VAL A 128 -21.30 11.62 -8.67
C VAL A 128 -22.06 11.75 -7.36
N ALA A 129 -21.71 10.97 -6.36
CA ALA A 129 -22.31 11.04 -5.03
C ALA A 129 -21.74 12.15 -4.16
N ASP A 130 -20.70 12.87 -4.62
CA ASP A 130 -19.91 13.84 -3.85
C ASP A 130 -19.47 13.26 -2.49
N ALA A 131 -18.92 12.05 -2.53
CA ALA A 131 -18.57 11.29 -1.35
C ALA A 131 -17.12 10.81 -1.41
N GLU A 132 -16.48 10.81 -0.26
CA GLU A 132 -15.11 10.33 -0.11
C GLU A 132 -14.94 9.56 1.21
N HIS A 133 -14.00 8.65 1.20
CA HIS A 133 -13.65 7.85 2.38
C HIS A 133 -12.18 7.42 2.33
N VAL A 134 -11.56 7.31 3.51
CA VAL A 134 -10.19 6.83 3.62
C VAL A 134 -10.14 5.70 4.65
N VAL A 135 -9.55 4.59 4.26
CA VAL A 135 -9.27 3.46 5.13
C VAL A 135 -7.77 3.25 5.28
N PHE A 136 -7.39 2.61 6.36
CA PHE A 136 -5.99 2.31 6.63
C PHE A 136 -5.75 0.81 6.79
N GLY A 137 -4.67 0.34 6.17
CA GLY A 137 -4.10 -0.97 6.47
C GLY A 137 -2.71 -0.82 7.06
N ARG A 138 -2.39 -1.63 8.07
CA ARG A 138 -1.08 -1.63 8.73
C ARG A 138 -0.57 -3.05 8.86
N CYS A 139 0.74 -3.24 8.69
CA CYS A 139 1.40 -4.51 8.92
C CYS A 139 2.64 -4.23 9.76
N THR A 140 2.71 -4.80 10.96
CA THR A 140 3.87 -4.69 11.86
C THR A 140 4.86 -5.81 11.58
N GLY A 141 6.10 -5.58 11.97
CA GLY A 141 7.19 -6.51 11.80
C GLY A 141 8.51 -5.96 12.30
N THR A 142 9.59 -6.59 11.90
CA THR A 142 10.94 -6.20 12.31
C THR A 142 11.92 -6.14 11.14
N LEU A 143 12.98 -5.37 11.31
CA LEU A 143 14.06 -5.26 10.32
C LEU A 143 14.92 -6.52 10.33
N ALA A 144 14.99 -7.20 9.21
CA ALA A 144 15.86 -8.37 9.02
C ALA A 144 17.34 -8.00 9.17
N ALA A 145 18.15 -8.96 9.63
CA ALA A 145 19.61 -8.80 9.69
C ALA A 145 20.26 -8.69 8.31
N ARG A 146 19.65 -9.28 7.31
CA ARG A 146 20.05 -9.24 5.89
C ARG A 146 18.84 -9.32 5.00
N PRO A 147 18.83 -8.63 3.86
CA PRO A 147 17.79 -8.80 2.85
C PRO A 147 17.71 -10.26 2.37
N ALA A 148 16.51 -10.77 2.17
CA ALA A 148 16.25 -12.12 1.66
C ALA A 148 14.98 -12.14 0.81
N GLY A 149 14.94 -13.02 -0.21
CA GLY A 149 13.84 -13.15 -1.15
C GLY A 149 13.95 -12.21 -2.34
N GLU A 150 13.19 -12.53 -3.39
CA GLU A 150 13.18 -11.78 -4.67
C GLU A 150 11.77 -11.27 -5.02
N GLY A 151 10.77 -11.60 -4.19
CA GLY A 151 9.39 -11.19 -4.40
C GLY A 151 9.14 -9.75 -3.93
N GLY A 152 7.99 -9.21 -4.33
CA GLY A 152 7.56 -7.88 -3.91
C GLY A 152 8.38 -6.75 -4.51
N PHE A 153 8.54 -5.66 -3.74
CA PHE A 153 9.32 -4.47 -4.12
C PHE A 153 9.67 -3.61 -2.89
N GLY A 154 10.50 -2.60 -3.09
CA GLY A 154 10.87 -1.63 -2.05
C GLY A 154 11.61 -2.29 -0.88
N TYR A 155 11.02 -2.23 0.29
CA TYR A 155 11.63 -2.71 1.53
C TYR A 155 11.28 -4.17 1.88
N ASP A 156 10.50 -4.86 1.04
CA ASP A 156 10.06 -6.24 1.27
C ASP A 156 11.19 -7.23 1.60
N PRO A 157 12.39 -7.14 0.98
CA PRO A 157 13.50 -8.04 1.30
C PRO A 157 14.03 -7.91 2.73
N ALA A 158 13.79 -6.79 3.42
CA ALA A 158 14.25 -6.57 4.79
C ALA A 158 13.13 -6.49 5.83
N PHE A 159 11.88 -6.63 5.43
CA PHE A 159 10.74 -6.60 6.34
C PHE A 159 10.32 -8.02 6.71
N VAL A 160 10.51 -8.41 7.98
CA VAL A 160 9.99 -9.66 8.55
C VAL A 160 8.66 -9.36 9.24
N PRO A 161 7.53 -9.78 8.68
CA PRO A 161 6.23 -9.49 9.26
C PRO A 161 6.02 -10.24 10.57
N ASP A 162 5.30 -9.62 11.51
CA ASP A 162 4.79 -10.32 12.68
C ASP A 162 3.79 -11.38 12.23
N PRO A 163 3.82 -12.58 12.83
CA PRO A 163 2.84 -13.61 12.52
C PRO A 163 1.43 -13.09 12.85
N PRO A 164 0.41 -13.41 12.03
CA PRO A 164 -0.97 -13.08 12.34
C PRO A 164 -1.41 -13.80 13.62
N GLU A 165 -2.31 -13.19 14.39
CA GLU A 165 -2.91 -13.83 15.56
C GLU A 165 -3.55 -15.18 15.19
N GLY A 166 -3.16 -16.25 15.87
CA GLY A 166 -3.60 -17.61 15.57
C GLY A 166 -3.00 -18.24 14.31
N GLY A 167 -2.07 -17.55 13.63
CA GLY A 167 -1.35 -18.07 12.48
C GLY A 167 -0.25 -19.05 12.88
N GLY A 168 0.00 -20.05 12.02
CA GLY A 168 1.06 -21.03 12.22
C GLY A 168 2.47 -20.44 12.09
N ASP A 169 3.47 -21.24 12.44
CA ASP A 169 4.89 -20.87 12.36
C ASP A 169 5.42 -20.71 10.92
N GLU A 170 4.60 -20.95 9.90
CA GLU A 170 5.01 -21.00 8.49
C GLU A 170 5.57 -19.67 7.95
N LEU A 171 5.13 -18.54 8.52
CA LEU A 171 5.61 -17.21 8.13
C LEU A 171 6.78 -16.72 8.99
N ARG A 172 7.10 -17.44 10.08
CA ARG A 172 8.07 -16.98 11.08
C ARG A 172 9.47 -16.83 10.49
N GLY A 173 10.03 -15.64 10.62
CA GLY A 173 11.39 -15.32 10.18
C GLY A 173 11.56 -15.15 8.67
N ARG A 174 10.51 -15.35 7.87
CA ARG A 174 10.54 -15.07 6.43
C ARG A 174 10.31 -13.56 6.21
N THR A 175 11.06 -12.99 5.28
CA THR A 175 10.81 -11.61 4.85
C THR A 175 9.58 -11.56 3.94
N MET A 176 9.00 -10.36 3.79
CA MET A 176 7.86 -10.14 2.88
C MET A 176 8.18 -10.56 1.44
N ALA A 177 9.46 -10.43 1.01
CA ALA A 177 9.92 -10.85 -0.31
C ALA A 177 10.12 -12.38 -0.46
N GLN A 178 10.07 -13.14 0.62
CA GLN A 178 10.09 -14.60 0.60
C GLN A 178 8.70 -15.23 0.61
N LEU A 179 7.65 -14.42 0.77
CA LEU A 179 6.27 -14.87 0.76
C LEU A 179 5.76 -15.00 -0.68
N GLY A 180 4.91 -15.99 -0.90
CA GLY A 180 4.11 -16.04 -2.11
C GLY A 180 3.04 -14.94 -2.13
N ASP A 181 2.52 -14.65 -3.32
CA ASP A 181 1.53 -13.59 -3.51
C ASP A 181 0.33 -13.72 -2.57
N ALA A 182 -0.24 -14.91 -2.45
CA ALA A 182 -1.40 -15.14 -1.58
C ALA A 182 -1.08 -14.96 -0.08
N GLU A 183 0.12 -15.42 0.36
CA GLU A 183 0.59 -15.24 1.74
C GLU A 183 0.74 -13.74 2.05
N LYS A 184 1.40 -13.00 1.14
CA LYS A 184 1.59 -11.55 1.27
C LYS A 184 0.26 -10.80 1.28
N ASP A 185 -0.66 -11.12 0.38
CA ASP A 185 -1.98 -10.49 0.28
C ASP A 185 -2.81 -10.65 1.56
N ALA A 186 -2.70 -11.80 2.21
CA ALA A 186 -3.41 -12.08 3.45
C ALA A 186 -2.98 -11.17 4.61
N ILE A 187 -1.69 -10.81 4.71
CA ILE A 187 -1.14 -10.12 5.88
C ILE A 187 -0.72 -8.68 5.63
N SER A 188 -0.47 -8.30 4.36
CA SER A 188 0.11 -7.00 4.01
C SER A 188 -0.78 -5.81 4.39
N HIS A 189 -0.15 -4.65 4.56
CA HIS A 189 -0.82 -3.36 4.76
C HIS A 189 -1.83 -3.07 3.65
N ARG A 190 -1.48 -3.34 2.38
CA ARG A 190 -2.35 -3.13 1.21
C ARG A 190 -3.52 -4.09 1.22
N GLY A 191 -3.29 -5.38 1.51
CA GLY A 191 -4.35 -6.37 1.65
C GLY A 191 -5.35 -6.02 2.77
N ARG A 192 -4.86 -5.51 3.90
CA ARG A 192 -5.71 -5.03 5.00
C ARG A 192 -6.51 -3.79 4.62
N ALA A 193 -5.90 -2.83 3.91
CA ALA A 193 -6.61 -1.63 3.45
C ALA A 193 -7.71 -1.98 2.44
N VAL A 194 -7.45 -2.90 1.50
CA VAL A 194 -8.46 -3.35 0.53
C VAL A 194 -9.62 -4.05 1.23
N ARG A 195 -9.36 -4.95 2.19
CA ARG A 195 -10.43 -5.60 2.96
C ARG A 195 -11.30 -4.59 3.69
N ALA A 196 -10.68 -3.61 4.38
CA ALA A 196 -11.41 -2.55 5.06
C ALA A 196 -12.26 -1.70 4.09
N LEU A 197 -11.75 -1.39 2.89
CA LEU A 197 -12.53 -0.69 1.88
C LEU A 197 -13.71 -1.53 1.38
N VAL A 198 -13.51 -2.81 1.11
CA VAL A 198 -14.57 -3.72 0.63
C VAL A 198 -15.66 -3.90 1.69
N GLU A 199 -15.29 -4.06 2.95
CA GLU A 199 -16.23 -4.12 4.08
C GLU A 199 -17.07 -2.85 4.17
N TRP A 200 -16.43 -1.68 4.14
CA TRP A 200 -17.13 -0.40 4.17
C TRP A 200 -18.06 -0.20 2.95
N LEU A 201 -17.63 -0.59 1.74
CA LEU A 201 -18.47 -0.51 0.54
C LEU A 201 -19.69 -1.45 0.61
N ALA A 202 -19.57 -2.61 1.24
CA ALA A 202 -20.66 -3.57 1.37
C ALA A 202 -21.74 -3.13 2.37
N GLU A 203 -21.43 -2.19 3.26
CA GLU A 203 -22.35 -1.64 4.28
C GLU A 203 -23.19 -0.45 3.75
N ARG A 204 -22.93 0.01 2.52
CA ARG A 204 -23.63 1.13 1.87
C ARG A 204 -24.75 0.63 0.94
#